data_03673024056c6d1a03a969603f755a2b
#
_entry.id   03673024056c6d1a03a969603f755a2b
#
_cell.length_a   1.000
_cell.length_b   1.000
_cell.length_c   1.000
_cell.angle_alpha   90.00
_cell.angle_beta   90.00
_cell.angle_gamma   90.00
#
_symmetry.space_group_name_H-M   'P 1'
#
loop_
_entity.id
_entity.type
_entity.pdbx_description
1 polymer ?
#
loop_
_entity_poly.entity_id
_entity_poly.type
_entity_poly.pdbx_seq_one_letter_code
_entity_poly.pdbx_strand_id
1 'polypeptide(L)'
;RYTYLLEDACGPLAYVIFKPEEGEDGKIGNVRELAFAKPEGLRQALGFLYRLGAQYEAFRIALPEDVPLAALLEESYDTAPTWINQPMARVIHVEKALQAKAPGEGRSYTVAVEDQLLPGNNGVFQVSQQGGAVTVEKLPEGAQADLSVDVRVLTQLLIGFLSLEEALYKPGVTLSGNLETLHQAFPKRAAYLTDLF
;
A
#
# COMPACT_ATOMS: atom_id res chain seq x y z
N ARG A 1 12.76 24.68 -2.17
CA ARG A 1 12.13 23.53 -2.82
C ARG A 1 12.50 23.57 -4.30
N TYR A 2 13.00 22.45 -4.82
CA TYR A 2 13.35 22.28 -6.22
C TYR A 2 12.44 21.21 -6.83
N THR A 3 12.01 21.44 -8.07
CA THR A 3 11.18 20.53 -8.84
C THR A 3 11.85 20.30 -10.19
N TYR A 4 12.08 19.03 -10.52
CA TYR A 4 12.70 18.61 -11.76
C TYR A 4 11.83 17.61 -12.48
N LEU A 5 11.63 17.82 -13.76
CA LEU A 5 11.02 16.87 -14.68
C LEU A 5 12.12 16.24 -15.53
N LEU A 6 12.13 14.92 -15.59
CA LEU A 6 13.03 14.13 -16.42
C LEU A 6 12.26 13.62 -17.63
N GLU A 7 12.76 13.90 -18.81
CA GLU A 7 12.12 13.58 -20.07
C GLU A 7 13.11 12.92 -21.03
N ASP A 8 12.59 12.13 -21.96
CA ASP A 8 13.32 11.64 -23.12
C ASP A 8 12.59 12.10 -24.40
N ALA A 9 13.04 11.58 -25.53
CA ALA A 9 12.42 11.89 -26.84
C ALA A 9 10.95 11.43 -26.96
N CYS A 10 10.49 10.52 -26.07
CA CYS A 10 9.15 9.97 -26.03
C CYS A 10 8.23 10.67 -25.01
N GLY A 11 8.78 11.53 -24.14
CA GLY A 11 8.03 12.31 -23.15
C GLY A 11 8.53 12.15 -21.71
N PRO A 12 7.71 12.52 -20.72
CA PRO A 12 8.08 12.50 -19.32
C PRO A 12 8.32 11.08 -18.80
N LEU A 13 9.44 10.89 -18.11
CA LEU A 13 9.87 9.63 -17.48
C LEU A 13 9.65 9.62 -15.98
N ALA A 14 10.03 10.71 -15.31
CA ALA A 14 9.96 10.85 -13.87
C ALA A 14 9.95 12.33 -13.47
N TYR A 15 9.51 12.61 -12.25
CA TYR A 15 9.79 13.88 -11.62
C TYR A 15 10.31 13.70 -10.20
N VAL A 16 11.07 14.68 -9.74
CA VAL A 16 11.65 14.71 -8.40
C VAL A 16 11.40 16.07 -7.77
N ILE A 17 10.86 16.07 -6.57
CA ILE A 17 10.68 17.26 -5.77
C ILE A 17 11.47 17.09 -4.48
N PHE A 18 12.46 17.94 -4.23
CA PHE A 18 13.22 17.87 -3.01
C PHE A 18 13.49 19.24 -2.38
N LYS A 19 13.84 19.22 -1.11
CA LYS A 19 14.22 20.38 -0.30
C LYS A 19 15.60 20.12 0.29
N PRO A 20 16.56 21.05 0.17
CA PRO A 20 17.80 20.99 0.93
C PRO A 20 17.52 21.15 2.42
N GLU A 21 18.20 20.34 3.22
CA GLU A 21 18.23 20.43 4.67
C GLU A 21 19.72 20.39 5.10
N GLU A 22 20.06 21.06 6.20
CA GLU A 22 21.42 20.97 6.76
C GLU A 22 21.54 19.62 7.48
N GLY A 23 22.60 18.86 7.14
CA GLY A 23 23.02 17.64 7.83
C GLY A 23 24.22 17.89 8.72
N GLU A 24 24.75 16.84 9.34
CA GLU A 24 25.92 16.93 10.23
C GLU A 24 27.20 17.25 9.46
N ASP A 25 27.42 16.60 8.31
CA ASP A 25 28.65 16.68 7.51
C ASP A 25 28.44 17.44 6.19
N GLY A 26 27.21 17.89 5.89
CA GLY A 26 26.90 18.60 4.66
C GLY A 26 25.40 18.73 4.39
N LYS A 27 25.05 19.11 3.18
CA LYS A 27 23.63 19.26 2.80
C LYS A 27 23.02 17.93 2.43
N ILE A 28 21.82 17.67 2.96
CA ILE A 28 20.98 16.52 2.60
C ILE A 28 19.85 16.98 1.69
N GLY A 29 19.67 16.30 0.55
CA GLY A 29 18.50 16.49 -0.29
C GLY A 29 17.31 15.66 0.21
N ASN A 30 16.36 16.27 0.88
CA ASN A 30 15.15 15.57 1.33
C ASN A 30 14.12 15.52 0.20
N VAL A 31 14.02 14.36 -0.47
CA VAL A 31 13.09 14.12 -1.57
C VAL A 31 11.68 13.94 -0.99
N ARG A 32 10.84 14.92 -1.24
CA ARG A 32 9.46 14.97 -0.77
C ARG A 32 8.53 14.14 -1.64
N GLU A 33 8.86 14.07 -2.92
CA GLU A 33 8.06 13.36 -3.89
C GLU A 33 8.95 12.91 -5.04
N LEU A 34 8.83 11.65 -5.42
CA LEU A 34 9.44 11.06 -6.60
C LEU A 34 8.40 10.16 -7.25
N ALA A 35 8.08 10.44 -8.50
CA ALA A 35 7.20 9.59 -9.28
C ALA A 35 7.83 9.25 -10.63
N PHE A 36 7.52 8.07 -11.11
CA PHE A 36 8.03 7.57 -12.38
C PHE A 36 6.98 6.69 -13.07
N ALA A 37 6.95 6.78 -14.40
CA ALA A 37 5.98 6.02 -15.20
C ALA A 37 6.45 4.57 -15.45
N LYS A 38 7.75 4.33 -15.43
CA LYS A 38 8.40 3.03 -15.73
C LYS A 38 9.67 2.87 -14.88
N PRO A 39 10.17 1.64 -14.66
CA PRO A 39 11.44 1.41 -13.94
C PRO A 39 12.63 2.22 -14.46
N GLU A 40 12.65 2.49 -15.78
CA GLU A 40 13.65 3.36 -16.40
C GLU A 40 13.62 4.78 -15.83
N GLY A 41 12.44 5.34 -15.60
CA GLY A 41 12.26 6.66 -14.99
C GLY A 41 12.87 6.73 -13.59
N LEU A 42 12.74 5.66 -12.78
CA LEU A 42 13.41 5.59 -11.48
C LEU A 42 14.93 5.60 -11.63
N ARG A 43 15.49 4.79 -12.55
CA ARG A 43 16.95 4.80 -12.79
C ARG A 43 17.46 6.17 -13.22
N GLN A 44 16.73 6.86 -14.09
CA GLN A 44 17.06 8.20 -14.51
C GLN A 44 17.00 9.21 -13.35
N ALA A 45 15.98 9.09 -12.48
CA ALA A 45 15.84 9.93 -11.29
C ALA A 45 17.00 9.71 -10.31
N LEU A 46 17.35 8.46 -10.03
CA LEU A 46 18.52 8.13 -9.18
C LEU A 46 19.82 8.64 -9.80
N GLY A 47 20.04 8.44 -11.10
CA GLY A 47 21.19 8.95 -11.82
C GLY A 47 21.26 10.48 -11.83
N PHE A 48 20.12 11.17 -11.90
CA PHE A 48 20.06 12.62 -11.75
C PHE A 48 20.48 13.06 -10.35
N LEU A 49 19.96 12.43 -9.29
CA LEU A 49 20.33 12.74 -7.91
C LEU A 49 21.82 12.46 -7.66
N TYR A 50 22.36 11.36 -8.18
CA TYR A 50 23.78 11.03 -8.10
C TYR A 50 24.68 12.14 -8.66
N ARG A 51 24.30 12.75 -9.80
CA ARG A 51 25.05 13.87 -10.40
C ARG A 51 25.05 15.13 -9.54
N LEU A 52 24.13 15.26 -8.60
CA LEU A 52 24.11 16.34 -7.62
C LEU A 52 24.98 16.07 -6.39
N GLY A 53 25.65 14.92 -6.31
CA GLY A 53 26.52 14.51 -5.21
C GLY A 53 27.67 15.48 -4.89
N ALA A 54 28.08 16.35 -5.85
CA ALA A 54 29.03 17.42 -5.56
C ALA A 54 28.44 18.54 -4.65
N GLN A 55 27.12 18.61 -4.50
CA GLN A 55 26.42 19.66 -3.74
C GLN A 55 25.72 19.09 -2.50
N TYR A 56 25.45 17.79 -2.49
CA TYR A 56 24.70 17.09 -1.45
C TYR A 56 25.48 15.87 -0.99
N GLU A 57 25.65 15.72 0.31
CA GLU A 57 26.27 14.55 0.92
C GLU A 57 25.39 13.30 0.74
N ALA A 58 24.10 13.46 0.91
CA ALA A 58 23.13 12.37 0.78
C ALA A 58 21.77 12.84 0.26
N PHE A 59 21.01 11.91 -0.26
CA PHE A 59 19.58 12.08 -0.54
C PHE A 59 18.75 11.14 0.32
N ARG A 60 17.74 11.68 1.00
CA ARG A 60 16.72 10.89 1.72
C ARG A 60 15.51 10.76 0.81
N ILE A 61 15.18 9.52 0.43
CA ILE A 61 14.13 9.23 -0.55
C ILE A 61 13.15 8.23 0.07
N ALA A 62 11.84 8.56 0.08
CA ALA A 62 10.80 7.59 0.39
C ALA A 62 10.41 6.85 -0.90
N LEU A 63 10.43 5.53 -0.86
CA LEU A 63 10.07 4.65 -1.97
C LEU A 63 9.07 3.59 -1.51
N PRO A 64 8.23 3.07 -2.42
CA PRO A 64 7.44 1.88 -2.14
C PRO A 64 8.31 0.70 -1.70
N GLU A 65 7.79 -0.13 -0.81
CA GLU A 65 8.48 -1.29 -0.24
C GLU A 65 8.93 -2.31 -1.30
N ASP A 66 8.17 -2.42 -2.38
CA ASP A 66 8.41 -3.36 -3.49
C ASP A 66 9.44 -2.86 -4.51
N VAL A 67 9.99 -1.65 -4.32
CA VAL A 67 11.11 -1.16 -5.14
C VAL A 67 12.42 -1.77 -4.64
N PRO A 68 13.09 -2.64 -5.42
CA PRO A 68 14.30 -3.32 -5.00
C PRO A 68 15.52 -2.39 -5.12
N LEU A 69 15.58 -1.33 -4.30
CA LEU A 69 16.60 -0.28 -4.41
C LEU A 69 18.02 -0.84 -4.38
N ALA A 70 18.30 -1.81 -3.50
CA ALA A 70 19.62 -2.42 -3.40
C ALA A 70 20.06 -3.16 -4.69
N ALA A 71 19.10 -3.67 -5.47
CA ALA A 71 19.39 -4.30 -6.75
C ALA A 71 19.56 -3.31 -7.92
N LEU A 72 19.13 -2.06 -7.72
CA LEU A 72 19.25 -1.00 -8.73
C LEU A 72 20.54 -0.19 -8.63
N LEU A 73 21.23 -0.26 -7.48
CA LEU A 73 22.46 0.46 -7.20
C LEU A 73 23.67 -0.45 -7.40
N GLU A 74 24.73 0.06 -8.03
CA GLU A 74 25.99 -0.67 -8.19
C GLU A 74 26.68 -0.88 -6.83
N GLU A 75 26.57 0.11 -5.94
CA GLU A 75 27.10 0.08 -4.58
C GLU A 75 25.97 0.33 -3.58
N SER A 76 25.40 -0.77 -3.06
CA SER A 76 24.25 -0.70 -2.16
C SER A 76 24.64 -0.52 -0.68
N TYR A 77 25.91 -0.71 -0.32
CA TYR A 77 26.38 -0.58 1.08
C TYR A 77 26.36 0.87 1.59
N ASP A 78 26.34 1.87 0.70
CA ASP A 78 26.17 3.28 1.08
C ASP A 78 24.70 3.67 1.34
N THR A 79 23.79 2.70 1.29
CA THR A 79 22.37 2.93 1.59
C THR A 79 22.04 2.50 3.01
N ALA A 80 21.28 3.34 3.73
CA ALA A 80 20.73 3.03 5.05
C ALA A 80 19.19 2.99 4.98
N PRO A 81 18.58 1.84 4.63
CA PRO A 81 17.14 1.73 4.54
C PRO A 81 16.51 1.83 5.93
N THR A 82 15.48 2.66 6.04
CA THR A 82 14.68 2.82 7.25
C THR A 82 13.22 2.58 6.93
N TRP A 83 12.57 1.73 7.71
CA TRP A 83 11.12 1.49 7.60
C TRP A 83 10.36 2.63 8.29
N ILE A 84 9.46 3.26 7.57
CA ILE A 84 8.60 4.32 8.09
C ILE A 84 7.15 3.84 8.04
N ASN A 85 6.55 3.63 9.22
CA ASN A 85 5.14 3.27 9.33
C ASN A 85 4.27 4.51 9.14
N GLN A 86 3.93 4.79 7.93
CA GLN A 86 3.00 5.83 7.48
C GLN A 86 2.28 5.31 6.25
N PRO A 87 1.09 5.76 5.96
CA PRO A 87 0.12 6.57 6.67
C PRO A 87 -0.92 5.75 7.44
N MET A 88 -1.92 6.44 8.01
CA MET A 88 -3.09 5.79 8.60
C MET A 88 -4.23 5.76 7.58
N ALA A 89 -4.93 4.63 7.51
CA ALA A 89 -6.16 4.47 6.76
C ALA A 89 -7.26 3.85 7.63
N ARG A 90 -8.51 4.18 7.36
CA ARG A 90 -9.66 3.58 8.03
C ARG A 90 -10.83 3.42 7.08
N VAL A 91 -11.43 2.25 7.09
CA VAL A 91 -12.71 2.01 6.41
C VAL A 91 -13.83 2.69 7.20
N ILE A 92 -14.56 3.57 6.52
CA ILE A 92 -15.73 4.28 7.07
C ILE A 92 -17.03 3.51 6.78
N HIS A 93 -17.09 2.83 5.64
CA HIS A 93 -18.27 2.10 5.20
C HIS A 93 -17.86 0.73 4.67
N VAL A 94 -18.02 -0.30 5.50
CA VAL A 94 -17.53 -1.67 5.22
C VAL A 94 -18.16 -2.25 3.95
N GLU A 95 -19.48 -2.19 3.81
CA GLU A 95 -20.19 -2.72 2.65
C GLU A 95 -19.66 -2.14 1.32
N LYS A 96 -19.52 -0.81 1.25
CA LYS A 96 -18.97 -0.15 0.05
C LYS A 96 -17.51 -0.51 -0.20
N ALA A 97 -16.71 -0.65 0.85
CA ALA A 97 -15.31 -1.02 0.70
C ALA A 97 -15.14 -2.46 0.20
N LEU A 98 -16.01 -3.37 0.63
CA LEU A 98 -16.03 -4.76 0.19
C LEU A 98 -16.46 -4.92 -1.29
N GLN A 99 -17.26 -3.99 -1.84
CA GLN A 99 -17.61 -4.01 -3.27
C GLN A 99 -16.39 -3.93 -4.20
N ALA A 100 -15.27 -3.37 -3.72
CA ALA A 100 -14.02 -3.33 -4.46
C ALA A 100 -13.20 -4.63 -4.38
N LYS A 101 -13.71 -5.67 -3.69
CA LYS A 101 -12.98 -6.92 -3.40
C LYS A 101 -13.68 -8.14 -4.02
N ALA A 102 -13.56 -8.23 -5.33
CA ALA A 102 -14.14 -9.30 -6.13
C ALA A 102 -13.60 -10.68 -5.73
N PRO A 103 -14.46 -11.64 -5.40
CA PRO A 103 -14.06 -13.01 -5.07
C PRO A 103 -13.64 -13.84 -6.29
N GLY A 104 -13.92 -13.38 -7.49
CA GLY A 104 -13.84 -14.13 -8.73
C GLY A 104 -15.21 -14.61 -9.19
N GLU A 105 -15.37 -14.78 -10.50
CA GLU A 105 -16.66 -15.14 -11.13
C GLU A 105 -17.20 -16.45 -10.57
N GLY A 106 -18.48 -16.43 -10.18
CA GLY A 106 -19.19 -17.56 -9.57
C GLY A 106 -18.74 -17.93 -8.16
N ARG A 107 -17.91 -17.10 -7.51
CA ARG A 107 -17.40 -17.32 -6.15
C ARG A 107 -17.99 -16.34 -5.14
N SER A 108 -17.95 -16.74 -3.87
CA SER A 108 -18.33 -15.90 -2.75
C SER A 108 -17.46 -16.18 -1.53
N TYR A 109 -17.38 -15.21 -0.64
CA TYR A 109 -16.83 -15.37 0.71
C TYR A 109 -17.64 -14.57 1.70
N THR A 110 -17.48 -14.91 2.99
CA THR A 110 -18.13 -14.22 4.10
C THR A 110 -17.09 -13.60 5.03
N VAL A 111 -17.34 -12.37 5.48
CA VAL A 111 -16.46 -11.68 6.44
C VAL A 111 -17.27 -11.10 7.58
N ALA A 112 -16.92 -11.47 8.81
CA ALA A 112 -17.43 -10.84 10.03
C ALA A 112 -16.53 -9.67 10.40
N VAL A 113 -17.14 -8.51 10.63
CA VAL A 113 -16.42 -7.28 10.96
C VAL A 113 -16.91 -6.74 12.29
N GLU A 114 -15.96 -6.38 13.17
CA GLU A 114 -16.20 -5.64 14.39
C GLU A 114 -15.66 -4.22 14.28
N ASP A 115 -16.48 -3.22 14.60
CA ASP A 115 -16.12 -1.83 14.63
C ASP A 115 -16.67 -1.15 15.89
N GLN A 116 -15.79 -0.78 16.81
CA GLN A 116 -16.17 -0.14 18.07
C GLN A 116 -16.63 1.31 17.91
N LEU A 117 -16.19 2.00 16.83
CA LEU A 117 -16.51 3.41 16.61
C LEU A 117 -17.74 3.61 15.74
N LEU A 118 -17.96 2.76 14.76
CA LEU A 118 -19.04 2.86 13.80
C LEU A 118 -19.91 1.60 13.84
N PRO A 119 -20.96 1.55 14.71
CA PRO A 119 -21.77 0.35 14.89
C PRO A 119 -22.43 -0.17 13.60
N GLY A 120 -22.69 0.70 12.63
CA GLY A 120 -23.23 0.31 11.33
C GLY A 120 -22.34 -0.62 10.52
N ASN A 121 -21.03 -0.62 10.80
CA ASN A 121 -20.04 -1.51 10.17
C ASN A 121 -20.02 -2.93 10.77
N ASN A 122 -20.64 -3.15 11.92
CA ASN A 122 -20.66 -4.46 12.57
C ASN A 122 -21.58 -5.43 11.84
N GLY A 123 -21.13 -6.67 11.70
CA GLY A 123 -21.95 -7.76 11.18
C GLY A 123 -21.16 -8.69 10.27
N VAL A 124 -21.86 -9.66 9.71
CA VAL A 124 -21.33 -10.59 8.73
C VAL A 124 -21.78 -10.16 7.35
N PHE A 125 -20.84 -10.03 6.43
CA PHE A 125 -21.09 -9.61 5.06
C PHE A 125 -20.72 -10.76 4.10
N GLN A 126 -21.64 -11.10 3.23
CA GLN A 126 -21.37 -11.99 2.10
C GLN A 126 -21.01 -11.15 0.88
N VAL A 127 -19.90 -11.47 0.26
CA VAL A 127 -19.45 -10.87 -0.99
C VAL A 127 -19.50 -11.93 -2.06
N SER A 128 -20.21 -11.68 -3.15
CA SER A 128 -20.34 -12.59 -4.28
C SER A 128 -20.12 -11.86 -5.59
N GLN A 129 -19.69 -12.60 -6.62
CA GLN A 129 -19.53 -12.05 -7.97
C GLN A 129 -20.25 -12.93 -8.97
N GLN A 130 -21.08 -12.31 -9.80
CA GLN A 130 -21.79 -13.00 -10.89
C GLN A 130 -22.01 -12.02 -12.05
N GLY A 131 -21.70 -12.49 -13.29
CA GLY A 131 -21.83 -11.68 -14.49
C GLY A 131 -20.96 -10.41 -14.45
N GLY A 132 -19.80 -10.48 -13.79
CA GLY A 132 -18.90 -9.34 -13.59
C GLY A 132 -19.32 -8.36 -12.50
N ALA A 133 -20.54 -8.47 -11.95
CA ALA A 133 -21.02 -7.61 -10.87
C ALA A 133 -20.64 -8.19 -9.50
N VAL A 134 -20.12 -7.34 -8.61
CA VAL A 134 -19.87 -7.68 -7.21
C VAL A 134 -21.04 -7.18 -6.36
N THR A 135 -21.65 -8.10 -5.60
CA THR A 135 -22.70 -7.80 -4.64
C THR A 135 -22.22 -8.05 -3.23
N VAL A 136 -22.64 -7.20 -2.31
CA VAL A 136 -22.37 -7.34 -0.88
C VAL A 136 -23.68 -7.31 -0.15
N GLU A 137 -23.93 -8.35 0.65
CA GLU A 137 -25.15 -8.50 1.44
C GLU A 137 -24.80 -8.69 2.90
N LYS A 138 -25.47 -7.98 3.79
CA LYS A 138 -25.34 -8.17 5.22
C LYS A 138 -26.21 -9.35 5.65
N LEU A 139 -25.58 -10.37 6.23
CA LEU A 139 -26.24 -11.59 6.69
C LEU A 139 -26.90 -11.39 8.06
N PRO A 140 -27.87 -12.26 8.42
CA PRO A 140 -28.47 -12.28 9.75
C PRO A 140 -27.41 -12.49 10.86
N GLU A 141 -27.74 -12.04 12.05
CA GLU A 141 -26.90 -12.23 13.24
C GLU A 141 -26.69 -13.73 13.52
N GLY A 142 -25.44 -14.09 13.85
CA GLY A 142 -25.03 -15.48 14.07
C GLY A 142 -24.63 -16.25 12.81
N ALA A 143 -24.65 -15.63 11.63
CA ALA A 143 -24.11 -16.26 10.43
C ALA A 143 -22.61 -16.59 10.60
N GLN A 144 -22.19 -17.74 10.04
CA GLN A 144 -20.78 -18.11 10.04
C GLN A 144 -20.01 -17.28 9.02
N ALA A 145 -18.76 -16.98 9.35
CA ALA A 145 -17.88 -16.22 8.48
C ALA A 145 -16.62 -17.02 8.14
N ASP A 146 -16.15 -16.90 6.89
CA ASP A 146 -14.87 -17.45 6.45
C ASP A 146 -13.70 -16.71 7.10
N LEU A 147 -13.86 -15.39 7.30
CA LEU A 147 -12.89 -14.51 7.93
C LEU A 147 -13.59 -13.65 9.00
N SER A 148 -13.04 -13.58 10.21
CA SER A 148 -13.48 -12.64 11.25
C SER A 148 -12.37 -11.69 11.60
N VAL A 149 -12.65 -10.38 11.60
CA VAL A 149 -11.64 -9.33 11.80
C VAL A 149 -12.21 -8.07 12.45
N ASP A 150 -11.37 -7.34 13.17
CA ASP A 150 -11.61 -5.93 13.51
C ASP A 150 -11.48 -5.05 12.26
N VAL A 151 -12.21 -3.95 12.20
CA VAL A 151 -12.19 -3.02 11.06
C VAL A 151 -10.79 -2.47 10.73
N ARG A 152 -9.89 -2.36 11.71
CA ARG A 152 -8.50 -1.93 11.51
C ARG A 152 -7.71 -2.96 10.70
N VAL A 153 -7.89 -4.25 11.02
CA VAL A 153 -7.28 -5.35 10.27
C VAL A 153 -7.91 -5.46 8.89
N LEU A 154 -9.25 -5.34 8.80
CA LEU A 154 -9.93 -5.30 7.50
C LEU A 154 -9.37 -4.18 6.62
N THR A 155 -9.15 -2.99 7.17
CA THR A 155 -8.57 -1.87 6.43
C THR A 155 -7.19 -2.24 5.86
N GLN A 156 -6.32 -2.87 6.67
CA GLN A 156 -4.98 -3.29 6.26
C GLN A 156 -5.02 -4.35 5.15
N LEU A 157 -5.97 -5.31 5.23
CA LEU A 157 -6.20 -6.28 4.17
C LEU A 157 -6.75 -5.64 2.89
N LEU A 158 -7.67 -4.70 3.02
CA LEU A 158 -8.29 -3.99 1.88
C LEU A 158 -7.28 -3.20 1.06
N ILE A 159 -6.32 -2.52 1.72
CA ILE A 159 -5.25 -1.79 1.02
C ILE A 159 -4.09 -2.69 0.59
N GLY A 160 -4.08 -3.97 1.01
CA GLY A 160 -3.03 -4.94 0.69
C GLY A 160 -1.79 -4.85 1.58
N PHE A 161 -1.82 -4.08 2.66
CA PHE A 161 -0.68 -3.94 3.59
C PHE A 161 -0.38 -5.24 4.33
N LEU A 162 -1.41 -6.00 4.72
CA LEU A 162 -1.27 -7.34 5.28
C LEU A 162 -1.71 -8.41 4.28
N SER A 163 -1.03 -9.55 4.30
CA SER A 163 -1.58 -10.80 3.78
C SER A 163 -2.55 -11.43 4.77
N LEU A 164 -3.32 -12.43 4.35
CA LEU A 164 -4.21 -13.18 5.25
C LEU A 164 -3.41 -13.88 6.35
N GLU A 165 -2.25 -14.45 6.03
CA GLU A 165 -1.35 -15.13 6.98
C GLU A 165 -0.81 -14.13 8.02
N GLU A 166 -0.40 -12.95 7.58
CA GLU A 166 0.08 -11.90 8.48
C GLU A 166 -1.04 -11.37 9.39
N ALA A 167 -2.28 -11.33 8.88
CA ALA A 167 -3.43 -10.92 9.68
C ALA A 167 -3.70 -11.88 10.85
N LEU A 168 -3.39 -13.17 10.72
CA LEU A 168 -3.56 -14.16 11.79
C LEU A 168 -2.69 -13.90 13.03
N TYR A 169 -1.62 -13.10 12.90
CA TYR A 169 -0.85 -12.64 14.06
C TYR A 169 -1.55 -11.53 14.86
N LYS A 170 -2.68 -11.01 14.36
CA LYS A 170 -3.46 -9.99 15.07
C LYS A 170 -4.50 -10.65 15.99
N PRO A 171 -4.66 -10.15 17.23
CA PRO A 171 -5.67 -10.67 18.14
C PRO A 171 -7.08 -10.59 17.54
N GLY A 172 -7.87 -11.64 17.76
CA GLY A 172 -9.28 -11.70 17.33
C GLY A 172 -9.50 -12.02 15.86
N VAL A 173 -8.44 -12.22 15.06
CA VAL A 173 -8.57 -12.68 13.68
C VAL A 173 -8.74 -14.19 13.66
N THR A 174 -9.76 -14.64 12.95
CA THR A 174 -10.01 -16.07 12.68
C THR A 174 -10.29 -16.30 11.21
N LEU A 175 -9.78 -17.40 10.69
CA LEU A 175 -9.90 -17.81 9.30
C LEU A 175 -10.40 -19.26 9.28
N SER A 176 -11.57 -19.51 8.74
CA SER A 176 -12.27 -20.80 8.87
C SER A 176 -12.65 -21.46 7.54
N GLY A 177 -12.62 -20.76 6.42
CA GLY A 177 -13.01 -21.34 5.15
C GLY A 177 -12.60 -20.52 3.94
N ASN A 178 -12.84 -21.11 2.78
CA ASN A 178 -12.72 -20.47 1.45
C ASN A 178 -11.41 -19.69 1.18
N LEU A 179 -10.28 -20.27 1.62
CA LEU A 179 -8.95 -19.63 1.58
C LEU A 179 -8.58 -19.12 0.18
N GLU A 180 -8.80 -19.92 -0.85
CA GLU A 180 -8.45 -19.54 -2.23
C GLU A 180 -9.17 -18.26 -2.67
N THR A 181 -10.47 -18.18 -2.36
CA THR A 181 -11.28 -17.01 -2.71
C THR A 181 -10.88 -15.78 -1.90
N LEU A 182 -10.55 -15.96 -0.61
CA LEU A 182 -10.07 -14.89 0.25
C LEU A 182 -8.69 -14.36 -0.21
N HIS A 183 -7.76 -15.23 -0.61
CA HIS A 183 -6.48 -14.82 -1.19
C HIS A 183 -6.65 -14.01 -2.47
N GLN A 184 -7.60 -14.41 -3.31
CA GLN A 184 -7.93 -13.64 -4.52
C GLN A 184 -8.52 -12.27 -4.20
N ALA A 185 -9.38 -12.19 -3.18
CA ALA A 185 -10.02 -10.94 -2.77
C ALA A 185 -9.06 -10.00 -2.03
N PHE A 186 -8.15 -10.54 -1.22
CA PHE A 186 -7.23 -9.77 -0.38
C PHE A 186 -5.75 -10.07 -0.68
N PRO A 187 -5.29 -9.80 -1.91
CA PRO A 187 -3.87 -10.00 -2.24
C PRO A 187 -3.01 -8.98 -1.50
N LYS A 188 -1.85 -9.43 -1.00
CA LYS A 188 -0.83 -8.51 -0.47
C LYS A 188 -0.29 -7.64 -1.61
N ARG A 189 -0.13 -6.35 -1.34
CA ARG A 189 0.41 -5.36 -2.28
C ARG A 189 1.26 -4.35 -1.50
N ALA A 190 2.24 -3.76 -2.16
CA ALA A 190 2.92 -2.61 -1.58
C ALA A 190 1.92 -1.46 -1.38
N ALA A 191 1.73 -1.07 -0.13
CA ALA A 191 0.90 0.07 0.23
C ALA A 191 1.81 1.30 0.35
N TYR A 192 1.69 2.22 -0.59
CA TYR A 192 2.48 3.45 -0.62
C TYR A 192 1.56 4.66 -0.72
N LEU A 193 1.76 5.63 0.16
CA LEU A 193 1.02 6.88 0.18
C LEU A 193 2.01 8.05 0.35
N THR A 194 1.92 9.02 -0.53
CA THR A 194 2.80 10.19 -0.53
C THR A 194 2.22 11.37 0.26
N ASP A 195 0.91 11.39 0.43
CA ASP A 195 0.22 12.47 1.14
C ASP A 195 0.17 12.17 2.65
N LEU A 196 0.77 13.07 3.41
CA LEU A 196 0.73 13.07 4.88
C LEU A 196 -0.24 14.17 5.32
N PHE A 197 -1.26 13.79 6.05
CA PHE A 197 -2.24 14.72 6.62
C PHE A 197 -1.84 15.15 8.03
#